data_723413a54476f5a99a77a26db1869003
#
_entry.id   723413a54476f5a99a77a26db1869003
#
_cell.length_a   1.000
_cell.length_b   1.000
_cell.length_c   1.000
_cell.angle_alpha   90.00
_cell.angle_beta   90.00
_cell.angle_gamma   90.00
#
_symmetry.space_group_name_H-M   'P 1'
#
loop_
_entity.id
_entity.type
_entity.pdbx_description
1 polymer ?
#
loop_
_entity_poly.entity_id
_entity_poly.type
_entity_poly.pdbx_seq_one_letter_code
_entity_poly.pdbx_strand_id
1 'polypeptide(L)'
;MVPFTSNRPAGYSFLIEQYQLKVLPNWHASSVRSSGTLNSTIQGAQVQTSYPPSYWPGEKSGDHLEFALKYDGINLGILSVLFKVISKEELTAWIALKPTGKYTRKTWFLYEFLTGEQLPLQNMTRGNYFPLLEDTKYYALPTGKRVPRQRIINNLLGKRSFCPIIRRTEKLKAMEKLHLQEYFEKLLISYSPELLQRALSYLYNKETTSSFEIEHIKPSTSRIERFMQLLEIAEHQDFCKKESLLQLQNQLVDPRFQDRDYRKNQNYIAQTSSHYKQIVHYVPPKPEDLPELMEGLIECHEIMKKEALHPLVHG
;
A
#
# COMPACT_ATOMS: atom_id res chain seq x y z
N MET A 1 -14.62 25.81 29.15
CA MET A 1 -14.66 24.45 28.52
C MET A 1 -16.10 24.21 28.09
N VAL A 2 -16.36 24.21 26.80
CA VAL A 2 -17.70 23.85 26.27
C VAL A 2 -17.89 22.35 26.45
N PRO A 3 -18.97 21.88 27.06
CA PRO A 3 -19.19 20.45 27.26
C PRO A 3 -19.34 19.75 25.90
N PHE A 4 -18.54 18.75 25.67
CA PHE A 4 -18.61 17.90 24.50
C PHE A 4 -19.93 17.11 24.50
N THR A 5 -20.84 17.41 23.59
CA THR A 5 -22.10 16.67 23.43
C THR A 5 -22.04 15.58 22.33
N SER A 6 -20.92 15.46 21.61
CA SER A 6 -20.78 14.51 20.50
C SER A 6 -19.34 13.97 20.38
N ASN A 7 -19.17 12.87 19.62
CA ASN A 7 -17.86 12.36 19.24
C ASN A 7 -17.11 13.39 18.39
N ARG A 8 -15.90 13.76 18.79
CA ARG A 8 -15.00 14.61 17.99
C ARG A 8 -14.04 13.73 17.19
N PRO A 9 -13.87 13.95 15.89
CA PRO A 9 -12.85 13.24 15.11
C PRO A 9 -11.46 13.53 15.65
N ALA A 10 -10.59 12.52 15.58
CA ALA A 10 -9.19 12.61 16.01
C ALA A 10 -8.28 11.95 14.98
N GLY A 11 -6.99 12.23 15.03
CA GLY A 11 -6.01 11.66 14.11
C GLY A 11 -6.30 12.04 12.65
N TYR A 12 -6.27 11.05 11.76
CA TYR A 12 -6.55 11.31 10.33
C TYR A 12 -7.98 11.80 10.09
N SER A 13 -8.98 11.35 10.85
CA SER A 13 -10.35 11.80 10.68
C SER A 13 -10.47 13.31 10.88
N PHE A 14 -9.83 13.87 11.91
CA PHE A 14 -9.76 15.31 12.14
C PHE A 14 -9.03 16.04 10.99
N LEU A 15 -7.87 15.54 10.58
CA LEU A 15 -7.06 16.18 9.54
C LEU A 15 -7.77 16.19 8.17
N ILE A 16 -8.48 15.12 7.84
CA ILE A 16 -9.26 15.01 6.59
C ILE A 16 -10.38 16.07 6.60
N GLU A 17 -11.11 16.22 7.71
CA GLU A 17 -12.19 17.20 7.83
C GLU A 17 -11.64 18.64 7.83
N GLN A 18 -10.62 18.93 8.63
CA GLN A 18 -10.04 20.26 8.77
C GLN A 18 -9.48 20.79 7.44
N TYR A 19 -8.79 19.97 6.67
CA TYR A 19 -8.17 20.35 5.41
C TYR A 19 -9.00 19.96 4.19
N GLN A 20 -10.21 19.40 4.37
CA GLN A 20 -11.11 18.95 3.30
C GLN A 20 -10.38 18.04 2.28
N LEU A 21 -9.58 17.11 2.79
CA LEU A 21 -8.73 16.27 1.95
C LEU A 21 -9.58 15.32 1.10
N LYS A 22 -9.32 15.31 -0.20
CA LYS A 22 -9.92 14.35 -1.15
C LYS A 22 -9.09 13.08 -1.19
N VAL A 23 -9.30 12.19 -0.22
CA VAL A 23 -8.57 10.94 -0.03
C VAL A 23 -9.53 9.80 0.26
N LEU A 24 -9.08 8.57 0.04
CA LEU A 24 -9.80 7.41 0.52
C LEU A 24 -9.76 7.36 2.05
N PRO A 25 -10.84 6.92 2.71
CA PRO A 25 -10.87 6.81 4.15
C PRO A 25 -9.78 5.84 4.65
N ASN A 26 -9.20 6.16 5.82
CA ASN A 26 -8.25 5.25 6.45
C ASN A 26 -8.96 3.96 6.88
N TRP A 27 -8.23 2.85 6.93
CA TRP A 27 -8.73 1.58 7.46
C TRP A 27 -9.13 1.65 8.94
N HIS A 28 -8.58 2.61 9.67
CA HIS A 28 -8.88 2.89 11.07
C HIS A 28 -9.30 4.34 11.20
N ALA A 29 -10.48 4.59 11.75
CA ALA A 29 -11.02 5.91 12.03
C ALA A 29 -11.13 6.11 13.53
N SER A 30 -10.62 7.24 14.02
CA SER A 30 -10.58 7.57 15.44
C SER A 30 -11.47 8.75 15.77
N SER A 31 -12.15 8.67 16.91
CA SER A 31 -12.89 9.77 17.53
C SER A 31 -12.65 9.79 19.04
N VAL A 32 -12.84 10.95 19.67
CA VAL A 32 -12.78 11.12 21.13
C VAL A 32 -14.14 11.52 21.64
N ARG A 33 -14.64 10.81 22.64
CA ARG A 33 -15.95 11.05 23.29
C ARG A 33 -15.83 12.03 24.45
N SER A 34 -16.95 12.60 24.82
CA SER A 34 -17.08 13.43 26.03
C SER A 34 -16.97 12.62 27.34
N SER A 35 -17.30 11.33 27.31
CA SER A 35 -17.28 10.42 28.45
C SER A 35 -17.19 8.97 27.98
N GLY A 36 -16.88 8.05 28.88
CA GLY A 36 -16.90 6.62 28.62
C GLY A 36 -15.50 6.01 28.47
N THR A 37 -15.49 4.72 28.10
CA THR A 37 -14.27 3.91 27.91
C THR A 37 -13.96 3.73 26.44
N LEU A 38 -12.75 3.23 26.15
CA LEU A 38 -12.35 2.87 24.79
C LEU A 38 -13.28 1.80 24.22
N ASN A 39 -13.79 2.06 23.02
CA ASN A 39 -14.66 1.12 22.31
C ASN A 39 -14.27 1.07 20.82
N SER A 40 -14.18 -0.13 20.26
CA SER A 40 -13.89 -0.33 18.84
C SER A 40 -14.98 -1.17 18.20
N THR A 41 -15.42 -0.75 17.02
CA THR A 41 -16.40 -1.46 16.19
C THR A 41 -15.83 -1.65 14.78
N ILE A 42 -16.25 -2.71 14.10
CA ILE A 42 -15.85 -2.97 12.72
C ILE A 42 -17.04 -2.69 11.82
N GLN A 43 -16.84 -1.81 10.85
CA GLN A 43 -17.83 -1.47 9.82
C GLN A 43 -17.24 -1.80 8.44
N GLY A 44 -17.65 -2.93 7.86
CA GLY A 44 -17.04 -3.42 6.61
C GLY A 44 -15.53 -3.67 6.77
N ALA A 45 -14.72 -2.97 5.98
CA ALA A 45 -13.26 -3.05 6.06
C ALA A 45 -12.62 -2.04 7.02
N GLN A 46 -13.42 -1.17 7.65
CA GLN A 46 -12.93 -0.10 8.53
C GLN A 46 -13.15 -0.45 10.00
N VAL A 47 -12.13 -0.18 10.80
CA VAL A 47 -12.22 -0.21 12.27
C VAL A 47 -12.49 1.21 12.76
N GLN A 48 -13.55 1.39 13.52
CA GLN A 48 -13.87 2.68 14.16
C GLN A 48 -13.59 2.57 15.65
N THR A 49 -12.70 3.42 16.18
CA THR A 49 -12.37 3.44 17.59
C THR A 49 -12.74 4.78 18.22
N SER A 50 -13.51 4.69 19.28
CA SER A 50 -13.88 5.84 20.11
C SER A 50 -13.08 5.81 21.40
N TYR A 51 -12.29 6.85 21.62
CA TYR A 51 -11.41 7.02 22.77
C TYR A 51 -12.06 7.84 23.87
N PRO A 52 -11.67 7.64 25.15
CA PRO A 52 -12.10 8.48 26.25
C PRO A 52 -11.51 9.90 26.16
N PRO A 53 -12.03 10.89 26.92
CA PRO A 53 -11.62 12.31 26.81
C PRO A 53 -10.11 12.55 27.04
N SER A 54 -9.47 11.72 27.88
CA SER A 54 -8.03 11.81 28.18
C SER A 54 -7.12 11.58 26.95
N TYR A 55 -7.66 11.05 25.86
CA TYR A 55 -6.94 10.83 24.61
C TYR A 55 -7.02 12.02 23.65
N TRP A 56 -7.73 13.09 23.99
CA TRP A 56 -7.81 14.27 23.11
C TRP A 56 -6.40 14.84 22.87
N PRO A 57 -5.92 14.87 21.60
CA PRO A 57 -4.54 15.26 21.31
C PRO A 57 -4.30 16.78 21.44
N GLY A 58 -5.33 17.59 21.37
CA GLY A 58 -5.27 19.04 21.31
C GLY A 58 -5.93 19.59 20.04
N GLU A 59 -5.68 20.86 19.74
CA GLU A 59 -6.32 21.54 18.59
C GLU A 59 -5.35 21.71 17.40
N LYS A 60 -4.05 21.36 17.56
CA LYS A 60 -3.04 21.58 16.52
C LYS A 60 -2.97 20.40 15.58
N SER A 61 -2.78 20.66 14.29
CA SER A 61 -2.62 19.61 13.27
C SER A 61 -1.49 18.64 13.57
N GLY A 62 -0.38 19.13 14.13
CA GLY A 62 0.75 18.29 14.54
C GLY A 62 0.40 17.28 15.63
N ASP A 63 -0.43 17.68 16.60
CA ASP A 63 -0.87 16.77 17.67
C ASP A 63 -1.79 15.66 17.12
N HIS A 64 -2.63 15.98 16.14
CA HIS A 64 -3.42 14.99 15.41
C HIS A 64 -2.58 14.10 14.49
N LEU A 65 -1.49 14.61 13.90
CA LEU A 65 -0.49 13.78 13.20
C LEU A 65 0.20 12.78 14.13
N GLU A 66 0.62 13.23 15.32
CA GLU A 66 1.17 12.33 16.35
C GLU A 66 0.16 11.24 16.73
N PHE A 67 -1.09 11.65 16.99
CA PHE A 67 -2.19 10.72 17.29
C PHE A 67 -2.40 9.70 16.17
N ALA A 68 -2.49 10.17 14.92
CA ALA A 68 -2.71 9.32 13.76
C ALA A 68 -1.59 8.27 13.60
N LEU A 69 -0.33 8.69 13.64
CA LEU A 69 0.80 7.77 13.53
C LEU A 69 0.89 6.76 14.69
N LYS A 70 0.37 7.11 15.86
CA LYS A 70 0.36 6.26 17.05
C LYS A 70 -0.78 5.24 17.03
N TYR A 71 -1.99 5.67 16.66
CA TYR A 71 -3.22 4.91 16.82
C TYR A 71 -3.86 4.49 15.49
N ASP A 72 -3.86 5.35 14.46
CA ASP A 72 -4.48 5.07 13.16
C ASP A 72 -3.52 4.37 12.18
N GLY A 73 -2.23 4.37 12.52
CA GLY A 73 -1.17 3.76 11.69
C GLY A 73 -0.60 4.71 10.62
N ILE A 74 0.29 4.18 9.79
CA ILE A 74 0.91 4.94 8.70
C ILE A 74 0.07 4.77 7.44
N ASN A 75 -0.40 5.89 6.87
CA ASN A 75 -1.09 5.95 5.58
C ASN A 75 -0.40 7.01 4.69
N LEU A 76 0.46 6.53 3.77
CA LEU A 76 1.22 7.43 2.89
C LEU A 76 0.32 8.20 1.92
N GLY A 77 -0.83 7.63 1.52
CA GLY A 77 -1.80 8.31 0.65
C GLY A 77 -2.38 9.56 1.30
N ILE A 78 -2.86 9.44 2.54
CA ILE A 78 -3.39 10.59 3.30
C ILE A 78 -2.28 11.60 3.58
N LEU A 79 -1.11 11.14 4.04
CA LEU A 79 0.03 12.01 4.36
C LEU A 79 0.54 12.76 3.13
N SER A 80 0.57 12.14 1.95
CA SER A 80 1.04 12.80 0.72
C SER A 80 0.14 13.96 0.29
N VAL A 81 -1.18 13.84 0.50
CA VAL A 81 -2.14 14.90 0.21
C VAL A 81 -2.10 15.97 1.30
N LEU A 82 -2.04 15.57 2.57
CA LEU A 82 -1.97 16.49 3.70
C LEU A 82 -0.73 17.39 3.63
N PHE A 83 0.44 16.82 3.32
CA PHE A 83 1.70 17.58 3.26
C PHE A 83 1.78 18.59 2.11
N LYS A 84 0.86 18.56 1.16
CA LYS A 84 0.71 19.60 0.12
C LYS A 84 -0.09 20.82 0.60
N VAL A 85 -0.88 20.68 1.66
CA VAL A 85 -1.81 21.74 2.12
C VAL A 85 -1.52 22.24 3.53
N ILE A 86 -0.85 21.47 4.37
CA ILE A 86 -0.43 21.90 5.70
C ILE A 86 0.67 22.96 5.61
N SER A 87 0.61 24.01 6.48
CA SER A 87 1.69 25.00 6.52
C SER A 87 3.02 24.38 6.93
N LYS A 88 4.04 24.63 6.11
CA LYS A 88 5.42 24.20 6.36
C LYS A 88 5.98 24.83 7.64
N GLU A 89 5.60 26.07 7.90
CA GLU A 89 5.99 26.83 9.08
C GLU A 89 5.36 26.24 10.34
N GLU A 90 4.04 25.96 10.31
CA GLU A 90 3.33 25.30 11.41
C GLU A 90 3.94 23.94 11.74
N LEU A 91 4.17 23.11 10.73
CA LEU A 91 4.75 21.78 10.90
C LEU A 91 6.18 21.86 11.46
N THR A 92 7.00 22.79 10.95
CA THR A 92 8.38 23.02 11.42
C THR A 92 8.39 23.46 12.89
N ALA A 93 7.54 24.42 13.25
CA ALA A 93 7.41 24.91 14.62
C ALA A 93 6.96 23.78 15.57
N TRP A 94 5.99 22.98 15.15
CA TRP A 94 5.52 21.85 15.95
C TRP A 94 6.61 20.79 16.17
N ILE A 95 7.39 20.46 15.12
CA ILE A 95 8.52 19.53 15.22
C ILE A 95 9.60 20.09 16.18
N ALA A 96 9.89 21.39 16.08
CA ALA A 96 10.89 22.05 16.93
C ALA A 96 10.52 22.03 18.42
N LEU A 97 9.25 21.97 18.79
CA LEU A 97 8.80 21.86 20.19
C LEU A 97 9.15 20.50 20.83
N LYS A 98 9.17 19.41 20.04
CA LYS A 98 9.41 18.04 20.51
C LYS A 98 10.38 17.28 19.60
N PRO A 99 11.60 17.78 19.36
CA PRO A 99 12.49 17.27 18.31
C PRO A 99 12.92 15.81 18.53
N THR A 100 12.95 15.34 19.79
CA THR A 100 13.33 13.97 20.15
C THR A 100 12.17 12.99 20.17
N GLY A 101 10.93 13.47 20.00
CA GLY A 101 9.72 12.65 20.03
C GLY A 101 9.71 11.60 18.90
N LYS A 102 9.33 10.37 19.22
CA LYS A 102 9.28 9.27 18.24
C LYS A 102 8.40 9.61 17.03
N TYR A 103 7.17 10.06 17.28
CA TYR A 103 6.21 10.36 16.23
C TYR A 103 6.51 11.70 15.52
N THR A 104 7.04 12.67 16.24
CA THR A 104 7.53 13.94 15.67
C THR A 104 8.62 13.69 14.64
N ARG A 105 9.58 12.82 14.94
CA ARG A 105 10.66 12.43 14.03
C ARG A 105 10.14 11.58 12.85
N LYS A 106 9.15 10.71 13.08
CA LYS A 106 8.45 9.99 12.00
C LYS A 106 7.76 10.97 11.05
N THR A 107 7.02 11.95 11.59
CA THR A 107 6.36 12.99 10.78
C THR A 107 7.37 13.79 9.96
N TRP A 108 8.48 14.22 10.57
CA TRP A 108 9.55 14.94 9.90
C TRP A 108 10.14 14.12 8.73
N PHE A 109 10.48 12.86 8.98
CA PHE A 109 10.99 11.97 7.93
C PHE A 109 9.97 11.77 6.81
N LEU A 110 8.71 11.48 7.15
CA LEU A 110 7.64 11.22 6.19
C LEU A 110 7.34 12.45 5.33
N TYR A 111 7.40 13.66 5.92
CA TYR A 111 7.28 14.90 5.15
C TYR A 111 8.36 14.99 4.07
N GLU A 112 9.63 14.90 4.47
CA GLU A 112 10.76 15.01 3.53
C GLU A 112 10.78 13.86 2.51
N PHE A 113 10.37 12.66 2.92
CA PHE A 113 10.27 11.51 2.03
C PHE A 113 9.19 11.69 0.95
N LEU A 114 8.00 12.14 1.34
CA LEU A 114 6.85 12.25 0.44
C LEU A 114 6.89 13.51 -0.44
N THR A 115 7.37 14.63 0.08
CA THR A 115 7.44 15.89 -0.67
C THR A 115 8.73 16.02 -1.47
N GLY A 116 9.82 15.41 -1.02
CA GLY A 116 11.17 15.63 -1.53
C GLY A 116 11.80 16.94 -1.06
N GLU A 117 11.08 17.71 -0.23
CA GLU A 117 11.56 19.00 0.30
C GLU A 117 12.07 18.82 1.72
N GLN A 118 13.17 19.49 2.05
CA GLN A 118 13.67 19.51 3.41
C GLN A 118 13.00 20.62 4.24
N LEU A 119 12.65 20.28 5.49
CA LEU A 119 12.24 21.27 6.47
C LEU A 119 13.46 22.07 6.98
N PRO A 120 13.31 23.37 7.32
CA PRO A 120 14.39 24.20 7.84
C PRO A 120 14.74 23.85 9.31
N LEU A 121 15.08 22.58 9.52
CA LEU A 121 15.43 22.01 10.82
C LEU A 121 16.89 21.52 10.77
N GLN A 122 17.58 21.67 11.90
CA GLN A 122 18.94 21.13 12.06
C GLN A 122 18.90 19.60 12.23
N ASN A 123 19.94 18.92 11.75
CA ASN A 123 20.08 17.49 11.92
C ASN A 123 20.12 17.10 13.40
N MET A 124 19.50 15.99 13.74
CA MET A 124 19.55 15.45 15.09
C MET A 124 20.97 15.03 15.49
N THR A 125 21.48 15.57 16.58
CA THR A 125 22.81 15.22 17.12
C THR A 125 22.73 14.13 18.18
N ARG A 126 21.59 13.97 18.87
CA ARG A 126 21.39 13.03 20.00
C ARG A 126 20.12 12.20 19.82
N GLY A 127 20.02 11.07 20.53
CA GLY A 127 18.89 10.16 20.54
C GLY A 127 19.16 8.85 19.80
N ASN A 128 18.45 7.80 20.16
CA ASN A 128 18.58 6.49 19.54
C ASN A 128 17.91 6.46 18.16
N TYR A 129 18.40 5.60 17.26
CA TYR A 129 17.69 5.25 16.03
C TYR A 129 16.54 4.31 16.36
N PHE A 130 15.43 4.46 15.64
CA PHE A 130 14.31 3.52 15.68
C PHE A 130 13.71 3.32 14.27
N PRO A 131 13.10 2.15 14.03
CA PRO A 131 12.52 1.87 12.72
C PRO A 131 11.30 2.77 12.45
N LEU A 132 11.15 3.18 11.18
CA LEU A 132 9.98 3.92 10.74
C LEU A 132 8.72 3.07 10.88
N LEU A 133 8.77 1.84 10.34
CA LEU A 133 7.72 0.82 10.48
C LEU A 133 8.08 -0.14 11.61
N GLU A 134 7.13 -0.38 12.51
CA GLU A 134 7.26 -1.37 13.57
C GLU A 134 6.96 -2.76 12.99
N ASP A 135 7.91 -3.68 13.07
CA ASP A 135 7.83 -5.04 12.53
C ASP A 135 6.67 -5.86 13.11
N THR A 136 6.23 -5.53 14.33
CA THR A 136 5.04 -6.13 14.94
C THR A 136 3.74 -5.75 14.26
N LYS A 137 3.72 -4.59 13.57
CA LYS A 137 2.52 -4.01 12.92
C LYS A 137 2.57 -4.07 11.40
N TYR A 138 3.77 -4.07 10.82
CA TYR A 138 3.97 -3.95 9.37
C TYR A 138 5.00 -4.96 8.86
N TYR A 139 4.84 -5.34 7.60
CA TYR A 139 5.93 -5.95 6.85
C TYR A 139 6.88 -4.83 6.40
N ALA A 140 8.15 -4.97 6.70
CA ALA A 140 9.17 -3.96 6.49
C ALA A 140 10.51 -4.62 6.18
N LEU A 141 11.46 -3.84 5.65
CA LEU A 141 12.82 -4.35 5.44
C LEU A 141 13.47 -4.70 6.79
N PRO A 142 14.09 -5.89 6.90
CA PRO A 142 14.70 -6.33 8.17
C PRO A 142 15.82 -5.40 8.66
N THR A 143 16.65 -4.89 7.74
CA THR A 143 17.84 -4.10 8.09
C THR A 143 17.65 -2.59 7.95
N GLY A 144 16.85 -2.11 7.02
CA GLY A 144 16.58 -0.70 6.77
C GLY A 144 17.83 0.20 6.62
N LYS A 145 17.67 1.39 6.09
CA LYS A 145 18.76 2.39 5.94
C LYS A 145 18.70 3.42 7.06
N ARG A 146 19.82 3.65 7.76
CA ARG A 146 19.92 4.73 8.75
C ARG A 146 19.85 6.10 8.08
N VAL A 147 18.97 6.96 8.57
CA VAL A 147 18.83 8.36 8.16
C VAL A 147 19.26 9.24 9.33
N PRO A 148 20.49 9.80 9.30
CA PRO A 148 21.07 10.56 10.43
C PRO A 148 20.28 11.81 10.77
N ARG A 149 19.71 12.48 9.76
CA ARG A 149 18.99 13.75 9.90
C ARG A 149 17.88 13.67 10.93
N GLN A 150 17.02 12.65 10.87
CA GLN A 150 15.93 12.41 11.83
C GLN A 150 16.25 11.28 12.80
N ARG A 151 17.39 10.62 12.67
CA ARG A 151 17.77 9.41 13.41
C ARG A 151 16.70 8.31 13.33
N ILE A 152 16.25 8.05 12.13
CA ILE A 152 15.29 6.99 11.80
C ILE A 152 16.01 5.90 11.00
N ILE A 153 15.55 4.66 11.15
CA ILE A 153 15.87 3.57 10.24
C ILE A 153 14.74 3.52 9.21
N ASN A 154 15.04 3.94 7.99
CA ASN A 154 14.11 3.82 6.88
C ASN A 154 14.05 2.35 6.43
N ASN A 155 13.01 1.66 6.81
CA ASN A 155 12.73 0.27 6.48
C ASN A 155 11.48 0.12 5.61
N LEU A 156 11.17 1.14 4.81
CA LEU A 156 10.11 1.12 3.81
C LEU A 156 10.45 0.14 2.68
N LEU A 157 9.42 -0.44 2.09
CA LEU A 157 9.53 -1.42 1.00
C LEU A 157 9.76 -0.79 -0.39
N GLY A 158 9.69 0.53 -0.49
CA GLY A 158 9.82 1.23 -1.77
C GLY A 158 10.30 2.67 -1.62
N LYS A 159 10.28 3.37 -2.75
CA LYS A 159 10.65 4.79 -2.88
C LYS A 159 9.40 5.69 -2.90
N ARG A 160 9.61 7.02 -2.96
CA ARG A 160 8.52 8.00 -3.00
C ARG A 160 7.51 7.76 -4.12
N SER A 161 7.97 7.33 -5.29
CA SER A 161 7.14 7.06 -6.46
C SER A 161 6.21 5.85 -6.26
N PHE A 162 6.69 4.81 -5.57
CA PHE A 162 5.88 3.63 -5.24
C PHE A 162 6.37 3.02 -3.93
N CYS A 163 5.53 3.06 -2.89
CA CYS A 163 5.87 2.54 -1.56
C CYS A 163 4.65 1.89 -0.89
N PRO A 164 4.50 0.58 -0.96
CA PRO A 164 3.41 -0.11 -0.28
C PRO A 164 3.63 -0.12 1.23
N ILE A 165 2.54 0.02 1.98
CA ILE A 165 2.48 -0.18 3.43
C ILE A 165 1.61 -1.39 3.70
N ILE A 166 2.22 -2.50 4.07
CA ILE A 166 1.56 -3.78 4.27
C ILE A 166 1.45 -4.06 5.76
N ARG A 167 0.22 -4.11 6.28
CA ARG A 167 -0.05 -4.36 7.70
C ARG A 167 0.00 -5.85 8.01
N ARG A 168 0.56 -6.22 9.16
CA ARG A 168 0.49 -7.57 9.71
C ARG A 168 -0.89 -7.82 10.32
N THR A 169 -1.85 -8.18 9.47
CA THR A 169 -3.19 -8.57 9.93
C THR A 169 -3.17 -9.97 10.52
N GLU A 170 -4.12 -10.28 11.41
CA GLU A 170 -4.24 -11.64 11.98
C GLU A 170 -4.47 -12.70 10.91
N LYS A 171 -5.17 -12.34 9.81
CA LYS A 171 -5.35 -13.23 8.66
C LYS A 171 -4.02 -13.58 7.99
N LEU A 172 -3.17 -12.58 7.71
CA LEU A 172 -1.85 -12.83 7.11
C LEU A 172 -0.94 -13.62 8.05
N LYS A 173 -0.91 -13.27 9.34
CA LYS A 173 -0.16 -14.03 10.35
C LYS A 173 -0.62 -15.50 10.44
N ALA A 174 -1.92 -15.74 10.33
CA ALA A 174 -2.45 -17.11 10.31
C ALA A 174 -2.02 -17.86 9.05
N MET A 175 -2.01 -17.20 7.89
CA MET A 175 -1.55 -17.80 6.63
C MET A 175 -0.05 -18.11 6.64
N GLU A 176 0.79 -17.23 7.19
CA GLU A 176 2.23 -17.49 7.37
C GLU A 176 2.49 -18.76 8.20
N LYS A 177 1.67 -19.01 9.23
CA LYS A 177 1.78 -20.20 10.09
C LYS A 177 1.39 -21.51 9.40
N LEU A 178 0.74 -21.47 8.25
CA LEU A 178 0.32 -22.68 7.53
C LEU A 178 1.50 -23.41 6.86
N HIS A 179 2.71 -22.80 6.80
CA HIS A 179 3.88 -23.39 6.16
C HIS A 179 3.55 -24.02 4.80
N LEU A 180 2.81 -23.26 3.97
CA LEU A 180 2.26 -23.75 2.70
C LEU A 180 3.31 -24.36 1.79
N GLN A 181 4.55 -23.87 1.83
CA GLN A 181 5.65 -24.44 1.05
C GLN A 181 5.96 -25.87 1.49
N GLU A 182 6.14 -26.12 2.79
CA GLU A 182 6.41 -27.47 3.32
C GLU A 182 5.24 -28.43 3.06
N TYR A 183 4.00 -27.92 3.17
CA TYR A 183 2.80 -28.69 2.84
C TYR A 183 2.80 -29.07 1.35
N PHE A 184 3.12 -28.14 0.47
CA PHE A 184 3.17 -28.36 -0.96
C PHE A 184 4.29 -29.35 -1.35
N GLU A 185 5.48 -29.23 -0.78
CA GLU A 185 6.60 -30.18 -0.98
C GLU A 185 6.22 -31.61 -0.59
N LYS A 186 5.56 -31.78 0.56
CA LYS A 186 5.03 -33.11 0.98
C LYS A 186 3.99 -33.66 0.01
N LEU A 187 3.14 -32.79 -0.51
CA LEU A 187 2.09 -33.15 -1.48
C LEU A 187 2.73 -33.56 -2.82
N LEU A 188 3.74 -32.86 -3.30
CA LEU A 188 4.49 -33.22 -4.52
C LEU A 188 5.14 -34.61 -4.42
N ILE A 189 5.68 -34.98 -3.26
CA ILE A 189 6.31 -36.29 -3.04
C ILE A 189 5.27 -37.42 -2.98
N SER A 190 4.03 -37.12 -2.59
CA SER A 190 2.96 -38.13 -2.39
C SER A 190 2.22 -38.54 -3.66
N TYR A 191 2.43 -37.87 -4.79
CA TYR A 191 1.73 -38.14 -6.05
C TYR A 191 2.72 -38.44 -7.20
N SER A 192 2.27 -39.21 -8.18
CA SER A 192 3.10 -39.49 -9.37
C SER A 192 3.30 -38.21 -10.23
N PRO A 193 4.43 -38.08 -10.93
CA PRO A 193 4.69 -36.94 -11.81
C PRO A 193 3.60 -36.74 -12.87
N GLU A 194 3.02 -37.82 -13.42
CA GLU A 194 1.97 -37.74 -14.43
C GLU A 194 0.68 -37.15 -13.85
N LEU A 195 0.33 -37.52 -12.62
CA LEU A 195 -0.86 -36.97 -11.95
C LEU A 195 -0.65 -35.49 -11.62
N LEU A 196 0.53 -35.10 -11.16
CA LEU A 196 0.89 -33.71 -10.89
C LEU A 196 0.83 -32.88 -12.16
N GLN A 197 1.36 -33.38 -13.27
CA GLN A 197 1.32 -32.68 -14.56
C GLN A 197 -0.13 -32.47 -15.04
N ARG A 198 -1.00 -33.47 -14.90
CA ARG A 198 -2.42 -33.33 -15.22
C ARG A 198 -3.12 -32.32 -14.33
N ALA A 199 -2.81 -32.33 -13.03
CA ALA A 199 -3.37 -31.38 -12.09
C ALA A 199 -2.94 -29.93 -12.40
N LEU A 200 -1.66 -29.71 -12.70
CA LEU A 200 -1.12 -28.40 -13.13
C LEU A 200 -1.78 -27.91 -14.42
N SER A 201 -1.88 -28.77 -15.43
CA SER A 201 -2.56 -28.43 -16.68
C SER A 201 -4.03 -28.06 -16.47
N TYR A 202 -4.73 -28.77 -15.59
CA TYR A 202 -6.10 -28.42 -15.21
C TYR A 202 -6.18 -27.08 -14.50
N LEU A 203 -5.29 -26.80 -13.54
CA LEU A 203 -5.23 -25.54 -12.81
C LEU A 203 -4.95 -24.36 -13.75
N TYR A 204 -3.99 -24.49 -14.65
CA TYR A 204 -3.65 -23.46 -15.63
C TYR A 204 -4.81 -23.19 -16.57
N ASN A 205 -5.48 -24.23 -17.07
CA ASN A 205 -6.65 -24.07 -17.93
C ASN A 205 -7.79 -23.36 -17.20
N LYS A 206 -8.07 -23.77 -15.94
CA LYS A 206 -9.10 -23.17 -15.11
C LYS A 206 -8.80 -21.70 -14.83
N GLU A 207 -7.57 -21.37 -14.43
CA GLU A 207 -7.13 -20.01 -14.16
C GLU A 207 -7.24 -19.12 -15.39
N THR A 208 -6.76 -19.62 -16.53
CA THR A 208 -6.86 -18.92 -17.82
C THR A 208 -8.30 -18.64 -18.19
N THR A 209 -9.17 -19.65 -18.11
CA THR A 209 -10.59 -19.50 -18.42
C THR A 209 -11.26 -18.49 -17.50
N SER A 210 -11.02 -18.59 -16.18
CA SER A 210 -11.57 -17.65 -15.19
C SER A 210 -11.11 -16.21 -15.44
N SER A 211 -9.84 -16.01 -15.79
CA SER A 211 -9.31 -14.67 -16.12
C SER A 211 -10.03 -14.04 -17.31
N PHE A 212 -10.25 -14.81 -18.37
CA PHE A 212 -11.01 -14.34 -19.54
C PHE A 212 -12.50 -14.13 -19.26
N GLU A 213 -13.10 -14.95 -18.40
CA GLU A 213 -14.51 -14.80 -17.98
C GLU A 213 -14.72 -13.50 -17.20
N ILE A 214 -13.78 -13.10 -16.33
CA ILE A 214 -13.83 -11.82 -15.61
C ILE A 214 -13.87 -10.64 -16.58
N GLU A 215 -13.14 -10.73 -17.69
CA GLU A 215 -13.13 -9.72 -18.75
C GLU A 215 -14.30 -9.85 -19.75
N HIS A 216 -15.21 -10.81 -19.54
CA HIS A 216 -16.30 -11.13 -20.47
C HIS A 216 -15.83 -11.48 -21.89
N ILE A 217 -14.63 -12.03 -22.02
CA ILE A 217 -14.02 -12.44 -23.29
C ILE A 217 -14.14 -13.95 -23.44
N LYS A 218 -14.55 -14.40 -24.62
CA LYS A 218 -14.44 -15.81 -25.01
C LYS A 218 -13.12 -16.00 -25.78
N PRO A 219 -12.07 -16.56 -25.16
CA PRO A 219 -10.80 -16.73 -25.84
C PRO A 219 -10.87 -17.84 -26.86
N SER A 220 -10.08 -17.71 -27.95
CA SER A 220 -9.81 -18.83 -28.85
C SER A 220 -8.91 -19.86 -28.18
N THR A 221 -8.94 -21.11 -28.62
CA THR A 221 -8.08 -22.18 -28.12
C THR A 221 -6.61 -21.78 -28.19
N SER A 222 -6.16 -21.18 -29.29
CA SER A 222 -4.78 -20.70 -29.44
C SER A 222 -4.38 -19.59 -28.46
N ARG A 223 -5.33 -18.82 -27.95
CA ARG A 223 -5.08 -17.76 -26.96
C ARG A 223 -4.96 -18.36 -25.56
N ILE A 224 -5.74 -19.39 -25.27
CA ILE A 224 -5.62 -20.16 -24.02
C ILE A 224 -4.26 -20.86 -23.98
N GLU A 225 -3.87 -21.55 -25.04
CA GLU A 225 -2.58 -22.26 -25.13
C GLU A 225 -1.39 -21.30 -24.92
N ARG A 226 -1.41 -20.13 -25.57
CA ARG A 226 -0.37 -19.11 -25.36
C ARG A 226 -0.29 -18.62 -23.92
N PHE A 227 -1.44 -18.39 -23.29
CA PHE A 227 -1.47 -17.95 -21.88
C PHE A 227 -0.91 -19.04 -20.95
N MET A 228 -1.26 -20.30 -21.18
CA MET A 228 -0.73 -21.45 -20.43
C MET A 228 0.78 -21.54 -20.57
N GLN A 229 1.33 -21.44 -21.80
CA GLN A 229 2.77 -21.42 -22.03
C GLN A 229 3.48 -20.30 -21.28
N LEU A 230 2.87 -19.13 -21.18
CA LEU A 230 3.43 -18.02 -20.42
C LEU A 230 3.43 -18.25 -18.92
N LEU A 231 2.43 -18.94 -18.37
CA LEU A 231 2.42 -19.35 -16.97
C LEU A 231 3.55 -20.35 -16.65
N GLU A 232 3.83 -21.29 -17.53
CA GLU A 232 4.95 -22.23 -17.39
C GLU A 232 6.32 -21.51 -17.40
N ILE A 233 6.48 -20.50 -18.27
CA ILE A 233 7.72 -19.73 -18.36
C ILE A 233 7.88 -18.81 -17.13
N ALA A 234 6.77 -18.36 -16.53
CA ALA A 234 6.80 -17.45 -15.39
C ALA A 234 7.53 -18.01 -14.16
N GLU A 235 7.62 -19.33 -14.02
CA GLU A 235 8.40 -19.96 -12.94
C GLU A 235 9.91 -19.69 -13.06
N HIS A 236 10.41 -19.43 -14.27
CA HIS A 236 11.84 -19.33 -14.57
C HIS A 236 12.29 -17.94 -15.02
N GLN A 237 11.36 -17.03 -15.28
CA GLN A 237 11.66 -15.70 -15.79
C GLN A 237 11.09 -14.60 -14.89
N ASP A 238 11.94 -13.63 -14.56
CA ASP A 238 11.50 -12.42 -13.87
C ASP A 238 10.86 -11.45 -14.86
N PHE A 239 9.55 -11.35 -14.79
CA PHE A 239 8.77 -10.46 -15.66
C PHE A 239 8.66 -9.02 -15.11
N CYS A 240 9.11 -8.75 -13.90
CA CYS A 240 9.01 -7.41 -13.32
C CYS A 240 10.11 -6.47 -13.83
N LYS A 241 10.25 -6.39 -15.18
CA LYS A 241 11.09 -5.42 -15.90
C LYS A 241 10.27 -4.83 -17.03
N LYS A 242 10.52 -3.57 -17.39
CA LYS A 242 9.72 -2.88 -18.42
C LYS A 242 9.65 -3.69 -19.74
N GLU A 243 10.79 -4.13 -20.23
CA GLU A 243 10.91 -4.87 -21.48
C GLU A 243 10.17 -6.21 -21.41
N SER A 244 10.31 -6.93 -20.29
CA SER A 244 9.64 -8.20 -20.07
C SER A 244 8.12 -8.05 -19.95
N LEU A 245 7.64 -7.00 -19.26
CA LEU A 245 6.21 -6.69 -19.14
C LEU A 245 5.60 -6.34 -20.50
N LEU A 246 6.28 -5.53 -21.32
CA LEU A 246 5.84 -5.22 -22.69
C LEU A 246 5.83 -6.46 -23.57
N GLN A 247 6.85 -7.30 -23.48
CA GLN A 247 6.90 -8.56 -24.22
C GLN A 247 5.74 -9.49 -23.80
N LEU A 248 5.47 -9.62 -22.51
CA LEU A 248 4.37 -10.41 -21.97
C LEU A 248 3.03 -9.91 -22.50
N GLN A 249 2.77 -8.60 -22.41
CA GLN A 249 1.55 -8.00 -22.95
C GLN A 249 1.41 -8.29 -24.44
N ASN A 250 2.46 -8.07 -25.22
CA ASN A 250 2.43 -8.26 -26.68
C ASN A 250 2.24 -9.73 -27.13
N GLN A 251 2.56 -10.68 -26.26
CA GLN A 251 2.26 -12.09 -26.49
C GLN A 251 0.79 -12.43 -26.20
N LEU A 252 0.14 -11.72 -25.27
CA LEU A 252 -1.24 -11.98 -24.84
C LEU A 252 -2.27 -11.27 -25.68
N VAL A 253 -2.00 -10.05 -26.13
CA VAL A 253 -2.97 -9.25 -26.88
C VAL A 253 -2.94 -9.56 -28.39
N ASP A 254 -4.04 -9.22 -29.06
CA ASP A 254 -4.09 -9.28 -30.51
C ASP A 254 -3.01 -8.35 -31.12
N PRO A 255 -2.33 -8.75 -32.20
CA PRO A 255 -1.29 -7.94 -32.85
C PRO A 255 -1.69 -6.49 -33.18
N ARG A 256 -2.99 -6.24 -33.38
CA ARG A 256 -3.54 -4.90 -33.64
C ARG A 256 -3.48 -3.97 -32.40
N PHE A 257 -3.37 -4.54 -31.20
CA PHE A 257 -3.36 -3.82 -29.92
C PHE A 257 -2.01 -3.94 -29.19
N GLN A 258 -0.99 -4.39 -29.88
CA GLN A 258 0.37 -4.43 -29.34
C GLN A 258 0.95 -3.03 -29.18
N ASP A 259 1.58 -2.78 -28.06
CA ASP A 259 2.22 -1.51 -27.75
C ASP A 259 3.74 -1.67 -27.57
N ARG A 260 4.47 -0.57 -27.83
CA ARG A 260 5.93 -0.50 -27.66
C ARG A 260 6.34 0.21 -26.37
N ASP A 261 5.38 0.77 -25.65
CA ASP A 261 5.58 1.54 -24.43
C ASP A 261 4.31 1.58 -23.59
N TYR A 262 4.37 2.22 -22.43
CA TYR A 262 3.20 2.48 -21.61
C TYR A 262 2.18 3.35 -22.37
N ARG A 263 0.90 3.20 -21.98
CA ARG A 263 -0.20 3.97 -22.60
C ARG A 263 0.06 5.47 -22.54
N LYS A 264 -0.33 6.17 -23.60
CA LYS A 264 -0.24 7.64 -23.71
C LYS A 264 -1.59 8.33 -23.52
N ASN A 265 -2.69 7.57 -23.53
CA ASN A 265 -4.04 8.09 -23.38
C ASN A 265 -4.61 7.68 -22.02
N GLN A 266 -5.45 8.56 -21.45
CA GLN A 266 -6.22 8.24 -20.27
C GLN A 266 -7.28 7.20 -20.60
N ASN A 267 -7.37 6.15 -19.82
CA ASN A 267 -8.42 5.15 -19.85
C ASN A 267 -9.18 5.13 -18.52
N TYR A 268 -10.30 4.44 -18.50
CA TYR A 268 -11.12 4.26 -17.31
C TYR A 268 -11.99 3.02 -17.46
N ILE A 269 -12.44 2.47 -16.34
CA ILE A 269 -13.41 1.37 -16.31
C ILE A 269 -14.78 1.98 -16.03
N ALA A 270 -15.71 1.80 -16.96
CA ALA A 270 -17.07 2.32 -16.84
C ALA A 270 -18.09 1.31 -17.33
N GLN A 271 -19.31 1.43 -16.80
CA GLN A 271 -20.49 0.72 -17.25
C GLN A 271 -21.48 1.70 -17.87
N THR A 272 -22.03 1.38 -19.02
CA THR A 272 -23.12 2.14 -19.63
C THR A 272 -24.45 1.64 -19.09
N SER A 273 -25.21 2.52 -18.43
CA SER A 273 -26.55 2.18 -17.97
C SER A 273 -27.57 2.20 -19.11
N SER A 274 -28.75 1.62 -18.87
CA SER A 274 -29.89 1.58 -19.84
C SER A 274 -30.34 2.97 -20.36
N HIS A 275 -29.91 4.05 -19.70
CA HIS A 275 -30.22 5.43 -20.08
C HIS A 275 -29.02 6.15 -20.72
N TYR A 276 -28.09 5.41 -21.33
CA TYR A 276 -26.86 5.93 -21.95
C TYR A 276 -25.96 6.75 -21.01
N LYS A 277 -26.21 6.67 -19.68
CA LYS A 277 -25.39 7.34 -18.68
C LYS A 277 -24.19 6.43 -18.36
N GLN A 278 -22.98 6.94 -18.53
CA GLN A 278 -21.76 6.26 -18.12
C GLN A 278 -21.54 6.39 -16.60
N ILE A 279 -21.37 5.26 -15.93
CA ILE A 279 -20.96 5.19 -14.52
C ILE A 279 -19.51 4.76 -14.53
N VAL A 280 -18.62 5.67 -14.16
CA VAL A 280 -17.18 5.41 -14.05
C VAL A 280 -16.90 4.74 -12.71
N HIS A 281 -16.36 3.53 -12.75
CA HIS A 281 -16.02 2.74 -11.57
C HIS A 281 -14.57 2.94 -11.12
N TYR A 282 -13.66 3.14 -12.08
CA TYR A 282 -12.24 3.29 -11.80
C TYR A 282 -11.55 4.18 -12.82
N VAL A 283 -10.72 5.08 -12.34
CA VAL A 283 -9.84 5.91 -13.17
C VAL A 283 -8.40 5.58 -12.75
N PRO A 284 -7.60 4.95 -13.62
CA PRO A 284 -6.20 4.65 -13.33
C PRO A 284 -5.33 5.90 -13.32
N PRO A 285 -4.06 5.79 -12.87
CA PRO A 285 -3.11 6.91 -12.87
C PRO A 285 -3.03 7.61 -14.23
N LYS A 286 -2.65 8.88 -14.23
CA LYS A 286 -2.45 9.63 -15.49
C LYS A 286 -1.32 9.01 -16.31
N PRO A 287 -1.37 9.09 -17.66
CA PRO A 287 -0.29 8.59 -18.51
C PRO A 287 1.08 9.18 -18.19
N GLU A 288 1.12 10.47 -17.82
CA GLU A 288 2.35 11.19 -17.48
C GLU A 288 3.02 10.63 -16.21
N ASP A 289 2.23 10.11 -15.27
CA ASP A 289 2.71 9.56 -14.00
C ASP A 289 3.20 8.10 -14.14
N LEU A 290 2.80 7.39 -15.21
CA LEU A 290 3.07 5.96 -15.38
C LEU A 290 4.56 5.60 -15.39
N PRO A 291 5.45 6.32 -16.09
CA PRO A 291 6.86 5.96 -16.11
C PRO A 291 7.47 5.93 -14.70
N GLU A 292 7.22 6.97 -13.89
CA GLU A 292 7.74 7.06 -12.52
C GLU A 292 7.12 5.99 -11.60
N LEU A 293 5.81 5.75 -11.71
CA LEU A 293 5.11 4.75 -10.92
C LEU A 293 5.58 3.32 -11.25
N MET A 294 5.76 3.00 -12.53
CA MET A 294 6.22 1.68 -12.98
C MET A 294 7.68 1.44 -12.61
N GLU A 295 8.55 2.45 -12.73
CA GLU A 295 9.91 2.36 -12.25
C GLU A 295 9.95 2.11 -10.73
N GLY A 296 9.15 2.84 -9.98
CA GLY A 296 9.01 2.64 -8.53
C GLY A 296 8.49 1.25 -8.15
N LEU A 297 7.53 0.70 -8.92
CA LEU A 297 7.03 -0.66 -8.74
C LEU A 297 8.13 -1.70 -8.98
N ILE A 298 8.88 -1.58 -10.09
CA ILE A 298 9.97 -2.48 -10.44
C ILE A 298 11.06 -2.45 -9.35
N GLU A 299 11.45 -1.26 -8.91
CA GLU A 299 12.43 -1.13 -7.83
C GLU A 299 11.93 -1.71 -6.50
N CYS A 300 10.65 -1.53 -6.18
CA CYS A 300 10.04 -2.14 -5.00
C CYS A 300 10.13 -3.66 -5.06
N HIS A 301 9.79 -4.26 -6.21
CA HIS A 301 9.93 -5.69 -6.44
C HIS A 301 11.37 -6.18 -6.21
N GLU A 302 12.36 -5.50 -6.80
CA GLU A 302 13.78 -5.86 -6.63
C GLU A 302 14.25 -5.78 -5.17
N ILE A 303 13.80 -4.75 -4.44
CA ILE A 303 14.09 -4.60 -3.01
C ILE A 303 13.48 -5.76 -2.21
N MET A 304 12.21 -6.08 -2.45
CA MET A 304 11.50 -7.14 -1.74
C MET A 304 12.08 -8.52 -2.03
N LYS A 305 12.49 -8.76 -3.28
CA LYS A 305 13.17 -9.98 -3.72
C LYS A 305 14.54 -10.15 -3.06
N LYS A 306 15.35 -9.10 -3.05
CA LYS A 306 16.69 -9.10 -2.43
C LYS A 306 16.63 -9.37 -0.94
N GLU A 307 15.67 -8.82 -0.24
CA GLU A 307 15.48 -8.99 1.21
C GLU A 307 14.68 -10.25 1.57
N ALA A 308 14.36 -11.09 0.57
CA ALA A 308 13.68 -12.38 0.71
C ALA A 308 12.40 -12.28 1.58
N LEU A 309 11.56 -11.27 1.29
CA LEU A 309 10.28 -11.15 1.98
C LEU A 309 9.40 -12.36 1.71
N HIS A 310 8.54 -12.68 2.68
CA HIS A 310 7.64 -13.82 2.57
C HIS A 310 6.81 -13.75 1.27
N PRO A 311 6.68 -14.83 0.47
CA PRO A 311 5.99 -14.81 -0.82
C PRO A 311 4.56 -14.26 -0.78
N LEU A 312 3.79 -14.51 0.30
CA LEU A 312 2.45 -13.96 0.49
C LEU A 312 2.41 -12.42 0.61
N VAL A 313 3.56 -11.79 0.81
CA VAL A 313 3.70 -10.34 0.96
C VAL A 313 4.26 -9.73 -0.32
N HIS A 314 5.09 -10.48 -1.03
CA HIS A 314 5.77 -10.02 -2.24
C HIS A 314 4.92 -10.24 -3.51
N GLY A 315 4.11 -11.32 -3.56
CA GLY A 315 3.29 -11.74 -4.72
C GLY A 315 1.91 -11.05 -4.82
#